data_ddee3591c8cfa5ec50c7b3c43f5ecef9
#
_entry.id   ddee3591c8cfa5ec50c7b3c43f5ecef9
#
_cell.length_a   1.000
_cell.length_b   1.000
_cell.length_c   1.000
_cell.angle_alpha   90.00
_cell.angle_beta   90.00
_cell.angle_gamma   90.00
#
_symmetry.space_group_name_H-M   'P 1'
#
loop_
_entity.id
_entity.type
_entity.pdbx_description
1 polymer ?
#
loop_
_entity_poly.entity_id
_entity_poly.type
_entity_poly.pdbx_seq_one_letter_code
_entity_poly.pdbx_strand_id
1 'polypeptide(L)'
;MTEAPQILLNHRLKSLRLPTVLREYGKLAKQAAAEGLDHVQFLARLIELEMIDRERRMIERRIKAAKFPAVKSLDSFDFKAIPALNKMQVLELARCEWIERRENVISLGPSGTGKTHIALGLGLSACQKGLSVGFVTAAALVHELMEARDERRLLRLQKQMVSNNLLIIDELGFVPLSKTGAELLFELISQRYERGATLITSNLPFDEWTETFGSERLTGALLDRLTHHVNILEMNGESYRLGQSKARQDKP
;
A
#
# COMPACT_ATOMS: atom_id res chain seq x y z
N MET A 1 -40.94 -19.29 -26.53
CA MET A 1 -41.46 -18.38 -25.48
C MET A 1 -40.56 -18.34 -24.24
N THR A 2 -39.24 -18.40 -24.39
CA THR A 2 -38.28 -18.47 -23.23
C THR A 2 -37.39 -17.23 -23.04
N GLU A 3 -37.54 -16.20 -23.89
CA GLU A 3 -36.65 -15.02 -23.80
C GLU A 3 -37.05 -14.00 -22.72
N ALA A 4 -38.34 -13.82 -22.45
CA ALA A 4 -38.81 -12.80 -21.50
C ALA A 4 -38.30 -12.99 -20.05
N PRO A 5 -38.29 -14.22 -19.48
CA PRO A 5 -37.75 -14.44 -18.12
C PRO A 5 -36.25 -14.17 -18.02
N GLN A 6 -35.47 -14.53 -19.07
CA GLN A 6 -34.01 -14.30 -19.08
C GLN A 6 -33.67 -12.82 -19.20
N ILE A 7 -34.40 -12.06 -20.01
CA ILE A 7 -34.21 -10.61 -20.15
C ILE A 7 -34.47 -9.93 -18.80
N LEU A 8 -35.55 -10.32 -18.14
CA LEU A 8 -35.89 -9.78 -16.81
C LEU A 8 -34.82 -10.14 -15.77
N LEU A 9 -34.37 -11.39 -15.74
CA LEU A 9 -33.31 -11.85 -14.85
C LEU A 9 -32.02 -11.04 -15.07
N ASN A 10 -31.59 -10.89 -16.33
CA ASN A 10 -30.40 -10.12 -16.68
C ASN A 10 -30.50 -8.64 -16.21
N HIS A 11 -31.67 -8.03 -16.38
CA HIS A 11 -31.91 -6.68 -15.88
C HIS A 11 -31.80 -6.60 -14.37
N ARG A 12 -32.42 -7.54 -13.64
CA ARG A 12 -32.37 -7.61 -12.15
C ARG A 12 -30.95 -7.82 -11.65
N LEU A 13 -30.17 -8.75 -12.27
CA LEU A 13 -28.77 -9.00 -11.89
C LEU A 13 -27.88 -7.77 -12.10
N LYS A 14 -28.11 -7.00 -13.17
CA LYS A 14 -27.44 -5.70 -13.38
C LYS A 14 -27.80 -4.69 -12.27
N SER A 15 -29.09 -4.56 -11.97
CA SER A 15 -29.57 -3.65 -10.91
C SER A 15 -29.00 -4.01 -9.53
N LEU A 16 -28.89 -5.29 -9.22
CA LEU A 16 -28.29 -5.80 -7.98
C LEU A 16 -26.74 -5.77 -8.00
N ARG A 17 -26.12 -5.33 -9.10
CA ARG A 17 -24.66 -5.27 -9.27
C ARG A 17 -23.98 -6.63 -9.04
N LEU A 18 -24.53 -7.69 -9.66
CA LEU A 18 -24.01 -9.06 -9.64
C LEU A 18 -23.45 -9.46 -11.03
N PRO A 19 -22.35 -8.85 -11.49
CA PRO A 19 -21.84 -9.04 -12.84
C PRO A 19 -21.29 -10.44 -13.09
N THR A 20 -20.75 -11.12 -12.06
CA THR A 20 -20.23 -12.48 -12.20
C THR A 20 -21.36 -13.48 -12.30
N VAL A 21 -22.39 -13.33 -11.46
CA VAL A 21 -23.62 -14.10 -11.60
C VAL A 21 -24.19 -13.94 -12.99
N LEU A 22 -24.33 -12.70 -13.48
CA LEU A 22 -24.85 -12.40 -14.82
C LEU A 22 -24.06 -13.08 -15.94
N ARG A 23 -22.74 -13.20 -15.81
CA ARG A 23 -21.86 -13.82 -16.80
C ARG A 23 -21.89 -15.36 -16.73
N GLU A 24 -21.97 -15.92 -15.53
CA GLU A 24 -21.71 -17.35 -15.30
C GLU A 24 -22.97 -18.20 -15.08
N TYR A 25 -24.15 -17.61 -14.75
CA TYR A 25 -25.32 -18.38 -14.35
C TYR A 25 -25.77 -19.43 -15.38
N GLY A 26 -25.70 -19.11 -16.68
CA GLY A 26 -26.12 -20.04 -17.72
C GLY A 26 -25.18 -21.23 -17.89
N LYS A 27 -23.87 -21.01 -17.73
CA LYS A 27 -22.86 -22.08 -17.77
C LYS A 27 -22.97 -22.98 -16.53
N LEU A 28 -23.07 -22.37 -15.34
CA LEU A 28 -23.20 -23.11 -14.09
C LEU A 28 -24.50 -23.89 -14.01
N ALA A 29 -25.62 -23.39 -14.55
CA ALA A 29 -26.88 -24.12 -14.58
C ALA A 29 -26.75 -25.43 -15.40
N LYS A 30 -26.05 -25.39 -16.53
CA LYS A 30 -25.78 -26.60 -17.33
C LYS A 30 -24.89 -27.60 -16.60
N GLN A 31 -23.87 -27.12 -15.89
CA GLN A 31 -22.98 -27.96 -15.09
C GLN A 31 -23.72 -28.58 -13.91
N ALA A 32 -24.51 -27.80 -13.17
CA ALA A 32 -25.30 -28.26 -12.05
C ALA A 32 -26.30 -29.36 -12.45
N ALA A 33 -26.95 -29.20 -13.62
CA ALA A 33 -27.85 -30.21 -14.17
C ALA A 33 -27.11 -31.50 -14.52
N ALA A 34 -25.89 -31.41 -15.07
CA ALA A 34 -25.08 -32.57 -15.39
C ALA A 34 -24.53 -33.31 -14.12
N GLU A 35 -24.23 -32.54 -13.08
CA GLU A 35 -23.72 -33.05 -11.80
C GLU A 35 -24.84 -33.49 -10.83
N GLY A 36 -26.11 -33.29 -11.17
CA GLY A 36 -27.26 -33.61 -10.33
C GLY A 36 -27.36 -32.74 -9.05
N LEU A 37 -26.82 -31.51 -9.08
CA LEU A 37 -26.86 -30.60 -7.95
C LEU A 37 -28.30 -30.09 -7.71
N ASP A 38 -28.64 -29.91 -6.45
CA ASP A 38 -29.92 -29.27 -6.10
C ASP A 38 -29.83 -27.73 -6.30
N HIS A 39 -30.98 -27.09 -6.21
CA HIS A 39 -31.10 -25.65 -6.43
C HIS A 39 -30.33 -24.81 -5.41
N VAL A 40 -30.20 -25.29 -4.17
CA VAL A 40 -29.46 -24.58 -3.08
C VAL A 40 -27.98 -24.66 -3.36
N GLN A 41 -27.46 -25.81 -3.74
CA GLN A 41 -26.07 -26.03 -4.10
C GLN A 41 -25.68 -25.21 -5.34
N PHE A 42 -26.53 -25.17 -6.36
CA PHE A 42 -26.34 -24.31 -7.53
C PHE A 42 -26.24 -22.84 -7.14
N LEU A 43 -27.19 -22.33 -6.34
CA LEU A 43 -27.21 -20.95 -5.91
C LEU A 43 -25.99 -20.62 -5.03
N ALA A 44 -25.62 -21.49 -4.11
CA ALA A 44 -24.44 -21.33 -3.25
C ALA A 44 -23.15 -21.16 -4.08
N ARG A 45 -22.90 -22.07 -5.05
CA ARG A 45 -21.74 -21.94 -5.97
C ARG A 45 -21.74 -20.62 -6.74
N LEU A 46 -22.90 -20.18 -7.20
CA LEU A 46 -23.02 -18.98 -8.00
C LEU A 46 -22.71 -17.71 -7.17
N ILE A 47 -23.19 -17.65 -5.93
CA ILE A 47 -22.91 -16.58 -4.98
C ILE A 47 -21.44 -16.60 -4.55
N GLU A 48 -20.86 -17.77 -4.30
CA GLU A 48 -19.45 -17.90 -3.96
C GLU A 48 -18.54 -17.33 -5.06
N LEU A 49 -18.82 -17.61 -6.33
CA LEU A 49 -18.09 -17.04 -7.46
C LEU A 49 -18.21 -15.51 -7.52
N GLU A 50 -19.41 -14.95 -7.26
CA GLU A 50 -19.59 -13.49 -7.20
C GLU A 50 -18.75 -12.89 -6.07
N MET A 51 -18.72 -13.53 -4.89
CA MET A 51 -17.95 -13.06 -3.73
C MET A 51 -16.44 -13.06 -4.05
N ILE A 52 -15.89 -14.14 -4.57
CA ILE A 52 -14.48 -14.27 -4.97
C ILE A 52 -14.12 -13.19 -6.00
N ASP A 53 -14.92 -13.03 -7.06
CA ASP A 53 -14.67 -12.03 -8.10
C ASP A 53 -14.81 -10.59 -7.58
N ARG A 54 -15.72 -10.36 -6.65
CA ARG A 54 -15.91 -9.04 -6.01
C ARG A 54 -14.71 -8.67 -5.16
N GLU A 55 -14.20 -9.61 -4.38
CA GLU A 55 -12.99 -9.44 -3.57
C GLU A 55 -11.78 -9.16 -4.47
N ARG A 56 -11.55 -9.97 -5.51
CA ARG A 56 -10.49 -9.76 -6.49
C ARG A 56 -10.54 -8.37 -7.12
N ARG A 57 -11.71 -7.94 -7.61
CA ARG A 57 -11.91 -6.61 -8.20
C ARG A 57 -11.69 -5.48 -7.18
N MET A 58 -12.00 -5.71 -5.91
CA MET A 58 -11.71 -4.75 -4.83
C MET A 58 -10.19 -4.61 -4.66
N ILE A 59 -9.46 -5.70 -4.54
CA ILE A 59 -8.00 -5.72 -4.41
C ILE A 59 -7.34 -5.03 -5.60
N GLU A 60 -7.72 -5.38 -6.83
CA GLU A 60 -7.19 -4.77 -8.06
C GLU A 60 -7.39 -3.23 -8.06
N ARG A 61 -8.58 -2.77 -7.65
CA ARG A 61 -8.86 -1.33 -7.52
C ARG A 61 -8.00 -0.66 -6.45
N ARG A 62 -7.77 -1.33 -5.30
CA ARG A 62 -6.90 -0.82 -4.22
C ARG A 62 -5.46 -0.69 -4.68
N ILE A 63 -4.92 -1.73 -5.34
CA ILE A 63 -3.55 -1.71 -5.89
C ILE A 63 -3.41 -0.58 -6.91
N LYS A 64 -4.37 -0.42 -7.82
CA LYS A 64 -4.35 0.67 -8.80
C LYS A 64 -4.42 2.05 -8.15
N ALA A 65 -5.27 2.21 -7.14
CA ALA A 65 -5.43 3.48 -6.41
C ALA A 65 -4.19 3.85 -5.57
N ALA A 66 -3.43 2.86 -5.11
CA ALA A 66 -2.22 3.05 -4.31
C ALA A 66 -1.09 3.74 -5.09
N LYS A 67 -1.11 3.71 -6.43
CA LYS A 67 -0.09 4.32 -7.31
C LYS A 67 1.33 3.79 -7.06
N PHE A 68 1.46 2.49 -6.79
CA PHE A 68 2.78 1.87 -6.64
C PHE A 68 3.61 2.01 -7.92
N PRO A 69 4.92 2.37 -7.84
CA PRO A 69 5.79 2.45 -9.00
C PRO A 69 6.05 1.08 -9.63
N ALA A 70 5.96 0.01 -8.83
CA ALA A 70 6.03 -1.38 -9.25
C ALA A 70 5.28 -2.26 -8.25
N VAL A 71 4.72 -3.37 -8.69
CA VAL A 71 4.15 -4.37 -7.79
C VAL A 71 5.29 -5.27 -7.31
N LYS A 72 5.57 -5.23 -6.01
CA LYS A 72 6.56 -6.06 -5.32
C LYS A 72 5.88 -6.82 -4.20
N SER A 73 6.10 -8.15 -4.13
CA SER A 73 5.60 -8.97 -3.03
C SER A 73 6.73 -9.29 -2.05
N LEU A 74 6.39 -9.58 -0.80
CA LEU A 74 7.36 -10.02 0.20
C LEU A 74 7.94 -11.41 -0.14
N ASP A 75 7.21 -12.24 -0.89
CA ASP A 75 7.69 -13.55 -1.35
C ASP A 75 8.87 -13.44 -2.30
N SER A 76 8.96 -12.33 -3.05
CA SER A 76 10.06 -12.06 -3.98
C SER A 76 11.26 -11.38 -3.31
N PHE A 77 11.18 -11.10 -2.00
CA PHE A 77 12.27 -10.46 -1.26
C PHE A 77 13.28 -11.49 -0.74
N ASP A 78 14.55 -11.28 -1.06
CA ASP A 78 15.64 -12.12 -0.56
C ASP A 78 16.10 -11.68 0.84
N PHE A 79 15.49 -12.27 1.86
CA PHE A 79 15.85 -11.99 3.26
C PHE A 79 17.30 -12.40 3.62
N LYS A 80 17.92 -13.31 2.85
CA LYS A 80 19.30 -13.71 3.11
C LYS A 80 20.30 -12.63 2.71
N ALA A 81 19.93 -11.77 1.76
CA ALA A 81 20.75 -10.65 1.33
C ALA A 81 20.88 -9.54 2.39
N ILE A 82 19.99 -9.49 3.37
CA ILE A 82 19.98 -8.49 4.45
C ILE A 82 19.80 -9.20 5.80
N PRO A 83 20.86 -9.82 6.34
CA PRO A 83 20.76 -10.60 7.59
C PRO A 83 20.37 -9.77 8.83
N ALA A 84 20.62 -8.45 8.82
CA ALA A 84 20.21 -7.54 9.89
C ALA A 84 18.70 -7.35 9.97
N LEU A 85 17.97 -7.55 8.87
CA LEU A 85 16.52 -7.40 8.85
C LEU A 85 15.83 -8.58 9.54
N ASN A 86 15.05 -8.31 10.56
CA ASN A 86 14.25 -9.32 11.25
C ASN A 86 13.08 -9.78 10.36
N LYS A 87 13.25 -10.94 9.71
CA LYS A 87 12.23 -11.53 8.85
C LYS A 87 10.89 -11.75 9.59
N MET A 88 10.94 -12.20 10.84
CA MET A 88 9.70 -12.47 11.61
C MET A 88 8.92 -11.20 11.86
N GLN A 89 9.60 -10.08 12.17
CA GLN A 89 8.98 -8.77 12.31
C GLN A 89 8.30 -8.32 11.01
N VAL A 90 8.95 -8.50 9.85
CA VAL A 90 8.35 -8.15 8.55
C VAL A 90 7.10 -9.00 8.28
N LEU A 91 7.14 -10.32 8.57
CA LEU A 91 5.99 -11.20 8.40
C LEU A 91 4.84 -10.86 9.35
N GLU A 92 5.15 -10.43 10.57
CA GLU A 92 4.14 -9.93 11.51
C GLU A 92 3.50 -8.64 10.99
N LEU A 93 4.30 -7.70 10.49
CA LEU A 93 3.79 -6.47 9.86
C LEU A 93 2.92 -6.76 8.62
N ALA A 94 3.21 -7.84 7.88
CA ALA A 94 2.38 -8.26 6.74
C ALA A 94 0.96 -8.71 7.15
N ARG A 95 0.72 -8.97 8.44
CA ARG A 95 -0.62 -9.20 8.99
C ARG A 95 -1.46 -7.93 9.06
N CYS A 96 -0.83 -6.75 8.88
CA CYS A 96 -1.47 -5.43 8.81
C CYS A 96 -2.20 -4.97 10.08
N GLU A 97 -2.11 -5.67 11.21
CA GLU A 97 -2.77 -5.32 12.47
C GLU A 97 -2.29 -3.97 13.01
N TRP A 98 -1.00 -3.64 12.77
CA TRP A 98 -0.42 -2.33 13.10
C TRP A 98 -1.12 -1.16 12.39
N ILE A 99 -1.68 -1.38 11.18
CA ILE A 99 -2.42 -0.35 10.46
C ILE A 99 -3.75 -0.04 11.17
N GLU A 100 -4.42 -1.06 11.68
CA GLU A 100 -5.66 -0.91 12.46
C GLU A 100 -5.39 -0.21 13.79
N ARG A 101 -4.24 -0.51 14.41
CA ARG A 101 -3.76 0.17 15.63
C ARG A 101 -3.18 1.56 15.38
N ARG A 102 -3.09 2.00 14.10
CA ARG A 102 -2.57 3.31 13.69
C ARG A 102 -1.11 3.53 14.09
N GLU A 103 -0.35 2.46 14.15
CA GLU A 103 1.08 2.48 14.40
C GLU A 103 1.84 2.85 13.12
N ASN A 104 3.07 3.30 13.28
CA ASN A 104 3.95 3.64 12.17
C ASN A 104 4.99 2.55 11.92
N VAL A 105 5.54 2.54 10.71
CA VAL A 105 6.72 1.74 10.36
C VAL A 105 7.77 2.68 9.78
N ILE A 106 9.00 2.59 10.27
CA ILE A 106 10.12 3.34 9.72
C ILE A 106 11.20 2.36 9.31
N SER A 107 11.56 2.36 8.02
CA SER A 107 12.59 1.51 7.46
C SER A 107 13.84 2.34 7.20
N LEU A 108 14.92 2.06 7.94
CA LEU A 108 16.18 2.80 7.90
C LEU A 108 17.31 1.94 7.31
N GLY A 109 18.23 2.56 6.59
CA GLY A 109 19.44 1.90 6.11
C GLY A 109 19.95 2.43 4.78
N PRO A 110 21.17 2.01 4.34
CA PRO A 110 21.80 2.51 3.13
C PRO A 110 20.98 2.30 1.85
N SER A 111 21.32 3.03 0.81
CA SER A 111 20.65 2.89 -0.50
C SER A 111 20.88 1.48 -1.07
N GLY A 112 19.84 0.92 -1.69
CA GLY A 112 19.91 -0.40 -2.36
C GLY A 112 19.67 -1.61 -1.45
N THR A 113 19.37 -1.44 -0.16
CA THR A 113 19.10 -2.53 0.81
C THR A 113 17.66 -3.09 0.73
N GLY A 114 16.82 -2.55 -0.16
CA GLY A 114 15.47 -3.09 -0.38
C GLY A 114 14.37 -2.46 0.47
N LYS A 115 14.59 -1.31 1.12
CA LYS A 115 13.58 -0.57 1.90
C LYS A 115 12.28 -0.37 1.15
N THR A 116 12.36 0.20 -0.06
CA THR A 116 11.20 0.39 -0.95
C THR A 116 10.52 -0.93 -1.29
N HIS A 117 11.27 -2.04 -1.46
CA HIS A 117 10.69 -3.36 -1.73
C HIS A 117 9.82 -3.83 -0.56
N ILE A 118 10.34 -3.74 0.67
CA ILE A 118 9.58 -4.07 1.89
C ILE A 118 8.34 -3.16 2.03
N ALA A 119 8.50 -1.84 1.81
CA ALA A 119 7.40 -0.89 1.86
C ALA A 119 6.28 -1.24 0.86
N LEU A 120 6.64 -1.55 -0.40
CA LEU A 120 5.71 -1.99 -1.43
C LEU A 120 5.05 -3.33 -1.09
N GLY A 121 5.82 -4.29 -0.56
CA GLY A 121 5.32 -5.59 -0.14
C GLY A 121 4.30 -5.49 1.00
N LEU A 122 4.57 -4.68 2.02
CA LEU A 122 3.62 -4.39 3.10
C LEU A 122 2.39 -3.63 2.59
N GLY A 123 2.58 -2.67 1.69
CA GLY A 123 1.49 -1.97 1.03
C GLY A 123 0.60 -2.89 0.19
N LEU A 124 1.20 -3.85 -0.53
CA LEU A 124 0.47 -4.87 -1.28
C LEU A 124 -0.35 -5.76 -0.34
N SER A 125 0.23 -6.22 0.77
CA SER A 125 -0.47 -7.00 1.80
C SER A 125 -1.67 -6.23 2.36
N ALA A 126 -1.52 -4.93 2.61
CA ALA A 126 -2.62 -4.07 3.04
C ALA A 126 -3.74 -3.95 1.99
N CYS A 127 -3.40 -3.79 0.70
CA CYS A 127 -4.38 -3.79 -0.39
C CYS A 127 -5.14 -5.10 -0.49
N GLN A 128 -4.45 -6.25 -0.31
CA GLN A 128 -5.05 -7.59 -0.30
C GLN A 128 -6.06 -7.77 0.84
N LYS A 129 -5.83 -7.11 1.98
CA LYS A 129 -6.79 -7.05 3.10
C LYS A 129 -7.88 -5.99 2.94
N GLY A 130 -7.98 -5.35 1.77
CA GLY A 130 -9.01 -4.36 1.48
C GLY A 130 -8.75 -2.97 2.08
N LEU A 131 -7.56 -2.73 2.65
CA LEU A 131 -7.18 -1.43 3.19
C LEU A 131 -6.81 -0.45 2.07
N SER A 132 -7.07 0.84 2.28
CA SER A 132 -6.67 1.89 1.35
C SER A 132 -5.20 2.28 1.60
N VAL A 133 -4.41 2.26 0.54
CA VAL A 133 -2.98 2.60 0.58
C VAL A 133 -2.70 3.75 -0.37
N GLY A 134 -1.88 4.70 0.05
CA GLY A 134 -1.26 5.72 -0.80
C GLY A 134 0.25 5.53 -0.80
N PHE A 135 0.89 5.61 -1.96
CA PHE A 135 2.34 5.61 -2.12
C PHE A 135 2.80 6.88 -2.80
N VAL A 136 3.83 7.50 -2.23
CA VAL A 136 4.46 8.70 -2.80
C VAL A 136 5.90 8.81 -2.29
N THR A 137 6.82 9.36 -3.11
CA THR A 137 8.15 9.73 -2.60
C THR A 137 8.06 11.03 -1.82
N ALA A 138 8.94 11.22 -0.82
CA ALA A 138 8.94 12.43 0.00
C ALA A 138 9.09 13.71 -0.86
N ALA A 139 9.98 13.69 -1.85
CA ALA A 139 10.20 14.81 -2.76
C ALA A 139 8.93 15.13 -3.59
N ALA A 140 8.29 14.12 -4.17
CA ALA A 140 7.07 14.31 -4.95
C ALA A 140 5.90 14.81 -4.07
N LEU A 141 5.77 14.27 -2.85
CA LEU A 141 4.75 14.70 -1.89
C LEU A 141 4.91 16.18 -1.52
N VAL A 142 6.13 16.60 -1.19
CA VAL A 142 6.42 17.99 -0.84
C VAL A 142 6.13 18.92 -2.02
N HIS A 143 6.52 18.54 -3.24
CA HIS A 143 6.24 19.31 -4.44
C HIS A 143 4.71 19.46 -4.66
N GLU A 144 3.96 18.34 -4.55
CA GLU A 144 2.50 18.35 -4.71
C GLU A 144 1.80 19.19 -3.62
N LEU A 145 2.29 19.16 -2.37
CA LEU A 145 1.77 19.99 -1.27
C LEU A 145 2.01 21.49 -1.53
N MET A 146 3.19 21.87 -1.99
CA MET A 146 3.53 23.25 -2.31
C MET A 146 2.66 23.77 -3.47
N GLU A 147 2.55 23.01 -4.56
CA GLU A 147 1.70 23.35 -5.70
C GLU A 147 0.22 23.45 -5.28
N ALA A 148 -0.27 22.49 -4.50
CA ALA A 148 -1.64 22.50 -4.00
C ALA A 148 -1.94 23.70 -3.09
N ARG A 149 -0.94 24.18 -2.33
CA ARG A 149 -1.06 25.40 -1.53
C ARG A 149 -1.22 26.61 -2.43
N ASP A 150 -0.37 26.75 -3.45
CA ASP A 150 -0.37 27.90 -4.36
C ASP A 150 -1.66 27.93 -5.20
N GLU A 151 -2.22 26.76 -5.55
CA GLU A 151 -3.50 26.61 -6.24
C GLU A 151 -4.73 26.63 -5.31
N ARG A 152 -4.57 26.88 -4.02
CA ARG A 152 -5.66 26.90 -3.01
C ARG A 152 -6.44 25.59 -2.89
N ARG A 153 -5.82 24.46 -3.21
CA ARG A 153 -6.41 23.11 -3.10
C ARG A 153 -5.75 22.23 -2.01
N LEU A 154 -4.89 22.82 -1.17
CA LEU A 154 -4.11 22.09 -0.13
C LEU A 154 -5.00 21.26 0.78
N LEU A 155 -6.08 21.83 1.31
CA LEU A 155 -6.99 21.11 2.22
C LEU A 155 -7.62 19.86 1.57
N ARG A 156 -7.88 19.90 0.27
CA ARG A 156 -8.41 18.76 -0.48
C ARG A 156 -7.38 17.65 -0.60
N LEU A 157 -6.13 18.01 -0.92
CA LEU A 157 -5.01 17.08 -1.03
C LEU A 157 -4.70 16.44 0.33
N GLN A 158 -4.57 17.24 1.38
CA GLN A 158 -4.34 16.76 2.73
C GLN A 158 -5.44 15.78 3.17
N LYS A 159 -6.72 16.13 2.95
CA LYS A 159 -7.85 15.25 3.26
C LYS A 159 -7.77 13.93 2.50
N GLN A 160 -7.36 13.93 1.23
CA GLN A 160 -7.16 12.72 0.44
C GLN A 160 -6.03 11.86 1.02
N MET A 161 -4.88 12.45 1.37
CA MET A 161 -3.75 11.74 1.95
C MET A 161 -4.09 11.18 3.36
N VAL A 162 -4.80 11.95 4.17
CA VAL A 162 -5.23 11.53 5.51
C VAL A 162 -6.26 10.40 5.46
N SER A 163 -7.08 10.32 4.43
CA SER A 163 -8.12 9.28 4.31
C SER A 163 -7.59 7.88 4.01
N ASN A 164 -6.32 7.71 3.63
CA ASN A 164 -5.71 6.40 3.45
C ASN A 164 -5.48 5.72 4.81
N ASN A 165 -5.81 4.42 4.91
CA ASN A 165 -5.46 3.62 6.08
C ASN A 165 -3.94 3.58 6.28
N LEU A 166 -3.19 3.42 5.17
CA LEU A 166 -1.74 3.44 5.13
C LEU A 166 -1.25 4.47 4.13
N LEU A 167 -0.35 5.36 4.54
CA LEU A 167 0.41 6.24 3.65
C LEU A 167 1.88 5.82 3.67
N ILE A 168 2.42 5.48 2.51
CA ILE A 168 3.84 5.15 2.32
C ILE A 168 4.52 6.40 1.77
N ILE A 169 5.50 6.91 2.51
CA ILE A 169 6.37 8.02 2.13
C ILE A 169 7.77 7.45 1.91
N ASP A 170 8.14 7.29 0.64
CA ASP A 170 9.42 6.67 0.26
C ASP A 170 10.52 7.73 0.10
N GLU A 171 11.78 7.32 0.36
CA GLU A 171 12.97 8.13 0.15
C GLU A 171 13.01 9.46 0.94
N LEU A 172 12.54 9.46 2.18
CA LEU A 172 12.69 10.62 3.06
C LEU A 172 14.17 10.84 3.39
N GLY A 173 14.64 12.08 3.26
CA GLY A 173 16.03 12.44 3.51
C GLY A 173 16.97 12.34 2.31
N PHE A 174 16.48 11.90 1.15
CA PHE A 174 17.30 11.84 -0.06
C PHE A 174 17.68 13.23 -0.60
N VAL A 175 16.81 14.22 -0.39
CA VAL A 175 17.02 15.61 -0.77
C VAL A 175 16.59 16.50 0.39
N PRO A 176 17.39 17.56 0.75
CA PRO A 176 16.97 18.54 1.73
C PRO A 176 15.68 19.23 1.30
N LEU A 177 14.78 19.46 2.25
CA LEU A 177 13.49 20.10 2.01
C LEU A 177 13.61 21.62 2.16
N SER A 178 12.87 22.37 1.36
CA SER A 178 12.67 23.78 1.63
C SER A 178 11.95 23.98 2.97
N LYS A 179 12.14 25.10 3.64
CA LYS A 179 11.46 25.39 4.91
C LYS A 179 9.94 25.19 4.82
N THR A 180 9.32 25.73 3.78
CA THR A 180 7.89 25.56 3.53
C THR A 180 7.51 24.09 3.27
N GLY A 181 8.32 23.37 2.50
CA GLY A 181 8.09 21.95 2.23
C GLY A 181 8.14 21.11 3.50
N ALA A 182 9.10 21.38 4.37
CA ALA A 182 9.24 20.72 5.67
C ALA A 182 8.02 21.02 6.58
N GLU A 183 7.56 22.27 6.64
CA GLU A 183 6.37 22.66 7.39
C GLU A 183 5.09 21.96 6.89
N LEU A 184 4.90 21.90 5.57
CA LEU A 184 3.73 21.24 4.97
C LEU A 184 3.75 19.72 5.19
N LEU A 185 4.91 19.09 5.08
CA LEU A 185 5.07 17.67 5.36
C LEU A 185 4.80 17.35 6.84
N PHE A 186 5.35 18.18 7.74
CA PHE A 186 5.08 18.08 9.18
C PHE A 186 3.58 18.22 9.49
N GLU A 187 2.90 19.18 8.87
CA GLU A 187 1.45 19.37 9.03
C GLU A 187 0.67 18.13 8.60
N LEU A 188 0.99 17.55 7.43
CA LEU A 188 0.34 16.34 6.95
C LEU A 188 0.57 15.16 7.90
N ILE A 189 1.80 14.92 8.36
CA ILE A 189 2.11 13.84 9.30
C ILE A 189 1.39 14.07 10.64
N SER A 190 1.33 15.31 11.11
CA SER A 190 0.60 15.67 12.32
C SER A 190 -0.91 15.42 12.20
N GLN A 191 -1.50 15.68 11.03
CA GLN A 191 -2.91 15.35 10.77
C GLN A 191 -3.17 13.85 10.73
N ARG A 192 -2.16 13.03 10.39
CA ARG A 192 -2.25 11.57 10.37
C ARG A 192 -2.00 10.93 11.74
N TYR A 193 -1.33 11.64 12.63
CA TYR A 193 -1.02 11.14 13.97
C TYR A 193 -2.29 10.61 14.65
N GLU A 194 -2.26 9.36 15.13
CA GLU A 194 -3.37 8.61 15.74
C GLU A 194 -4.63 8.44 14.85
N ARG A 195 -4.55 8.79 13.57
CA ARG A 195 -5.69 8.68 12.62
C ARG A 195 -5.45 7.67 11.52
N GLY A 196 -4.21 7.46 11.15
CA GLY A 196 -3.84 6.51 10.10
C GLY A 196 -2.38 6.13 10.18
N ALA A 197 -2.06 4.92 9.78
CA ALA A 197 -0.69 4.39 9.78
C ALA A 197 0.16 5.08 8.69
N THR A 198 1.43 5.33 9.02
CA THR A 198 2.40 5.88 8.07
C THR A 198 3.62 4.95 8.02
N LEU A 199 4.06 4.60 6.80
CA LEU A 199 5.29 3.89 6.57
C LEU A 199 6.28 4.82 5.88
N ILE A 200 7.46 5.01 6.48
CA ILE A 200 8.51 5.87 5.94
C ILE A 200 9.72 5.03 5.63
N THR A 201 10.35 5.25 4.47
CA THR A 201 11.69 4.74 4.20
C THR A 201 12.67 5.90 4.19
N SER A 202 13.82 5.73 4.83
CA SER A 202 14.90 6.72 4.83
C SER A 202 16.26 6.04 4.71
N ASN A 203 17.15 6.70 3.99
CA ASN A 203 18.58 6.32 3.94
C ASN A 203 19.40 6.98 5.04
N LEU A 204 18.81 7.92 5.78
CA LEU A 204 19.43 8.62 6.88
C LEU A 204 18.95 8.06 8.22
N PRO A 205 19.81 7.92 9.21
CA PRO A 205 19.44 7.70 10.59
C PRO A 205 18.72 8.96 11.17
N PHE A 206 18.04 8.81 12.30
CA PHE A 206 17.20 9.87 12.85
C PHE A 206 17.95 11.16 13.23
N ASP A 207 19.19 11.05 13.66
CA ASP A 207 20.06 12.16 14.03
C ASP A 207 20.40 13.07 12.83
N GLU A 208 20.42 12.51 11.63
CA GLU A 208 20.66 13.27 10.40
C GLU A 208 19.37 13.89 9.80
N TRP A 209 18.18 13.59 10.33
CA TRP A 209 16.94 14.16 9.79
C TRP A 209 16.84 15.69 9.94
N THR A 210 17.58 16.25 10.91
CA THR A 210 17.66 17.72 11.06
C THR A 210 18.20 18.40 9.82
N GLU A 211 19.14 17.77 9.11
CA GLU A 211 19.66 18.31 7.85
C GLU A 211 18.59 18.33 6.74
N THR A 212 17.70 17.33 6.76
CA THR A 212 16.59 17.24 5.80
C THR A 212 15.52 18.31 6.05
N PHE A 213 15.15 18.52 7.32
CA PHE A 213 14.06 19.44 7.70
C PHE A 213 14.53 20.86 8.00
N GLY A 214 15.84 21.09 8.16
CA GLY A 214 16.46 22.40 8.39
C GLY A 214 16.12 23.04 9.74
N SER A 215 15.52 22.32 10.68
CA SER A 215 15.12 22.83 12.00
C SER A 215 15.07 21.71 13.04
N GLU A 216 15.89 21.80 14.07
CA GLU A 216 15.89 20.83 15.22
C GLU A 216 14.50 20.75 15.88
N ARG A 217 13.86 21.91 16.09
CA ARG A 217 12.52 21.95 16.71
C ARG A 217 11.47 21.22 15.88
N LEU A 218 11.50 21.42 14.55
CA LEU A 218 10.54 20.75 13.65
C LEU A 218 10.81 19.25 13.60
N THR A 219 12.09 18.87 13.49
CA THR A 219 12.52 17.46 13.45
C THR A 219 12.17 16.75 14.74
N GLY A 220 12.45 17.34 15.91
CA GLY A 220 12.10 16.79 17.21
C GLY A 220 10.59 16.56 17.35
N ALA A 221 9.78 17.56 16.99
CA ALA A 221 8.32 17.45 17.04
C ALA A 221 7.75 16.43 16.04
N LEU A 222 8.42 16.22 14.90
CA LEU A 222 8.06 15.19 13.92
C LEU A 222 8.38 13.79 14.44
N LEU A 223 9.59 13.60 14.95
CA LEU A 223 10.05 12.33 15.50
C LEU A 223 9.19 11.90 16.69
N ASP A 224 8.84 12.82 17.59
CA ASP A 224 7.95 12.55 18.72
C ASP A 224 6.62 11.91 18.25
N ARG A 225 6.01 12.44 17.18
CA ARG A 225 4.77 11.90 16.62
C ARG A 225 4.96 10.57 15.91
N LEU A 226 6.05 10.42 15.16
CA LEU A 226 6.30 9.22 14.37
C LEU A 226 6.71 8.05 15.25
N THR A 227 7.46 8.32 16.35
CA THR A 227 8.05 7.27 17.20
C THR A 227 7.16 6.89 18.38
N HIS A 228 6.05 7.57 18.63
CA HIS A 228 5.15 7.27 19.74
C HIS A 228 4.64 5.81 19.70
N HIS A 229 4.27 5.33 18.52
CA HIS A 229 3.92 3.94 18.26
C HIS A 229 4.57 3.50 16.94
N VAL A 230 5.80 2.97 17.03
CA VAL A 230 6.61 2.70 15.83
C VAL A 230 7.22 1.30 15.82
N ASN A 231 7.24 0.71 14.64
CA ASN A 231 8.01 -0.46 14.31
C ASN A 231 9.20 -0.03 13.44
N ILE A 232 10.42 -0.16 13.95
CA ILE A 232 11.63 0.22 13.22
C ILE A 232 12.18 -1.03 12.53
N LEU A 233 12.44 -0.92 11.23
CA LEU A 233 13.10 -1.93 10.41
C LEU A 233 14.49 -1.43 10.05
N GLU A 234 15.51 -1.99 10.69
CA GLU A 234 16.90 -1.70 10.37
C GLU A 234 17.34 -2.58 9.20
N MET A 235 17.66 -1.94 8.08
CA MET A 235 18.05 -2.60 6.84
C MET A 235 19.51 -2.30 6.52
N ASN A 236 20.39 -2.62 7.48
CA ASN A 236 21.82 -2.47 7.36
C ASN A 236 22.41 -3.64 6.57
N GLY A 237 23.09 -3.35 5.46
CA GLY A 237 23.67 -4.35 4.59
C GLY A 237 24.25 -3.75 3.32
N GLU A 238 24.86 -4.61 2.50
CA GLU A 238 25.37 -4.20 1.20
C GLU A 238 24.23 -3.93 0.19
N SER A 239 24.50 -3.07 -0.78
CA SER A 239 23.53 -2.77 -1.83
C SER A 239 23.29 -3.99 -2.72
N TYR A 240 22.09 -4.56 -2.64
CA TYR A 240 21.65 -5.64 -3.52
C TYR A 240 21.70 -5.26 -5.01
N ARG A 241 21.42 -4.00 -5.34
CA ARG A 241 21.50 -3.47 -6.71
C ARG A 241 22.94 -3.52 -7.25
N LEU A 242 23.92 -3.15 -6.42
CA LEU A 242 25.34 -3.20 -6.80
C LEU A 242 25.83 -4.65 -6.94
N GLY A 243 25.40 -5.55 -6.04
CA GLY A 243 25.69 -6.98 -6.14
C GLY A 243 25.17 -7.61 -7.43
N GLN A 244 23.92 -7.32 -7.80
CA GLN A 244 23.35 -7.79 -9.06
C GLN A 244 24.05 -7.21 -10.30
N SER A 245 24.45 -5.95 -10.28
CA SER A 245 25.18 -5.33 -11.40
C SER A 245 26.53 -5.98 -11.60
N LYS A 246 27.29 -6.25 -10.54
CA LYS A 246 28.57 -6.98 -10.60
C LYS A 246 28.37 -8.40 -11.15
N ALA A 247 27.41 -9.14 -10.62
CA ALA A 247 27.12 -10.50 -11.07
C ALA A 247 26.66 -10.60 -12.54
N ARG A 248 26.15 -9.49 -13.14
CA ARG A 248 25.81 -9.42 -14.57
C ARG A 248 27.03 -9.10 -15.43
N GLN A 249 28.01 -8.34 -14.93
CA GLN A 249 29.25 -8.02 -15.62
C GLN A 249 30.22 -9.20 -15.64
N ASP A 250 30.16 -10.07 -14.61
CA ASP A 250 30.99 -11.26 -14.49
C ASP A 250 30.45 -12.48 -15.25
N LYS A 251 29.35 -12.36 -15.97
CA LYS A 251 28.86 -13.41 -16.89
C LYS A 251 29.46 -13.19 -18.26
N PRO A 252 30.27 -14.17 -18.76
CA PRO A 252 30.93 -14.11 -20.05
C PRO A 252 29.97 -14.03 -21.23
#